data_81617c5e498b4a1bcae355719b138af6
#
_entry.id   81617c5e498b4a1bcae355719b138af6
#
_cell.length_a   1.000
_cell.length_b   1.000
_cell.length_c   1.000
_cell.angle_alpha   90.00
_cell.angle_beta   90.00
_cell.angle_gamma   90.00
#
_symmetry.space_group_name_H-M   'P 1'
#
loop_
_entity.id
_entity.type
_entity.pdbx_description
1 polymer ?
#
loop_
_entity_poly.entity_id
_entity_poly.type
_entity_poly.pdbx_seq_one_letter_code
_entity_poly.pdbx_strand_id
1 'polypeptide(L)'
;MFKWSKVRFVRAGHGPDSPIMYVIIMNRTEHGNWKVETCPCDHTGSPVSDPVFWDIFSSWFAAKHCMNQQYKEWFEVANWRY
;
A
#
# COMPACT_ATOMS: atom_id res chain seq x y z
N MET A 1 -9.37 6.09 21.26
CA MET A 1 -7.94 6.27 20.89
C MET A 1 -7.84 6.58 19.41
N PHE A 2 -7.10 7.60 19.06
CA PHE A 2 -6.93 7.98 17.67
C PHE A 2 -5.89 7.06 16.99
N LYS A 3 -6.27 6.50 15.84
CA LYS A 3 -5.41 5.61 15.09
C LYS A 3 -5.10 6.24 13.74
N TRP A 4 -3.81 6.53 13.51
CA TRP A 4 -3.37 7.15 12.27
C TRP A 4 -3.14 6.08 11.21
N SER A 5 -3.65 6.32 10.01
CA SER A 5 -3.37 5.45 8.87
C SER A 5 -3.31 6.26 7.59
N LYS A 6 -2.54 5.78 6.63
CA LYS A 6 -2.45 6.36 5.29
C LYS A 6 -2.59 5.23 4.28
N VAL A 7 -3.40 5.49 3.25
CA VAL A 7 -3.72 4.48 2.23
C VAL A 7 -3.38 5.03 0.87
N ARG A 8 -2.81 4.19 0.01
CA ARG A 8 -2.53 4.53 -1.38
C ARG A 8 -2.95 3.35 -2.26
N PHE A 9 -3.68 3.63 -3.34
CA PHE A 9 -4.16 2.61 -4.25
C PHE A 9 -3.24 2.49 -5.46
N VAL A 10 -2.99 1.25 -5.88
CA VAL A 10 -2.24 0.95 -7.10
C VAL A 10 -3.24 0.48 -8.15
N ARG A 11 -3.29 1.19 -9.28
CA ARG A 11 -4.24 0.92 -10.35
C ARG A 11 -3.57 0.30 -11.57
N ALA A 12 -4.33 -0.52 -12.29
CA ALA A 12 -3.90 -1.02 -13.59
C ALA A 12 -4.36 0.00 -14.64
N GLY A 13 -3.45 0.89 -15.04
CA GLY A 13 -3.72 1.99 -15.95
C GLY A 13 -3.42 3.35 -15.31
N HIS A 14 -3.52 4.41 -16.11
CA HIS A 14 -3.16 5.77 -15.70
C HIS A 14 -4.36 6.67 -15.42
N GLY A 15 -5.56 6.25 -15.75
CA GLY A 15 -6.76 7.05 -15.56
C GLY A 15 -7.39 6.85 -14.18
N PRO A 16 -8.18 7.83 -13.71
CA PRO A 16 -8.86 7.71 -12.41
C PRO A 16 -9.90 6.60 -12.35
N ASP A 17 -10.37 6.14 -13.51
CA ASP A 17 -11.35 5.04 -13.60
C ASP A 17 -10.70 3.68 -13.79
N SER A 18 -9.35 3.62 -13.79
CA SER A 18 -8.64 2.36 -13.93
C SER A 18 -8.89 1.47 -12.72
N PRO A 19 -8.97 0.14 -12.90
CA PRO A 19 -9.25 -0.77 -11.79
C PRO A 19 -8.15 -0.72 -10.73
N ILE A 20 -8.57 -0.77 -9.47
CA ILE A 20 -7.66 -0.85 -8.33
C ILE A 20 -7.20 -2.30 -8.19
N MET A 21 -5.89 -2.52 -8.15
CA MET A 21 -5.30 -3.87 -8.06
C MET A 21 -4.71 -4.15 -6.69
N TYR A 22 -4.09 -3.14 -6.07
CA TYR A 22 -3.43 -3.28 -4.78
C TYR A 22 -3.73 -2.07 -3.92
N VAL A 23 -3.69 -2.27 -2.61
CA VAL A 23 -3.75 -1.17 -1.63
C VAL A 23 -2.50 -1.23 -0.77
N ILE A 24 -1.86 -0.08 -0.59
CA ILE A 24 -0.70 0.06 0.29
C ILE A 24 -1.17 0.82 1.52
N ILE A 25 -1.00 0.22 2.69
CA ILE A 25 -1.50 0.76 3.95
C ILE A 25 -0.32 1.01 4.88
N MET A 26 -0.25 2.21 5.44
CA MET A 26 0.72 2.56 6.48
C MET A 26 -0.04 2.87 7.76
N ASN A 27 0.22 2.10 8.80
CA ASN A 27 -0.41 2.24 10.11
C ASN A 27 0.64 2.43 11.19
N ARG A 28 0.30 3.22 12.22
CA ARG A 28 1.12 3.29 13.41
C ARG A 28 0.74 2.12 14.33
N THR A 29 1.75 1.39 14.81
CA THR A 29 1.53 0.25 15.70
C THR A 29 1.35 0.70 17.15
N GLU A 30 0.92 -0.22 18.01
CA GLU A 30 0.77 0.02 19.45
C GLU A 30 2.08 0.45 20.10
N HIS A 31 3.20 -0.03 19.58
CA HIS A 31 4.52 0.26 20.12
C HIS A 31 5.15 1.51 19.54
N GLY A 32 4.40 2.30 18.77
CA GLY A 32 4.90 3.52 18.20
C GLY A 32 5.72 3.36 16.93
N ASN A 33 5.80 2.16 16.40
CA ASN A 33 6.44 1.89 15.12
C ASN A 33 5.46 2.12 13.97
N TRP A 34 5.93 2.00 12.74
CA TRP A 34 5.14 2.21 11.54
C TRP A 34 5.14 0.94 10.71
N LYS A 35 3.96 0.41 10.42
CA LYS A 35 3.81 -0.79 9.60
C LYS A 35 3.34 -0.38 8.21
N VAL A 36 4.05 -0.88 7.17
CA VAL A 36 3.66 -0.71 5.77
C VAL A 36 3.32 -2.09 5.22
N GLU A 37 2.16 -2.21 4.59
CA GLU A 37 1.76 -3.47 3.97
C GLU A 37 1.09 -3.21 2.63
N THR A 38 1.31 -4.13 1.68
CA THR A 38 0.68 -4.11 0.36
C THR A 38 -0.20 -5.34 0.24
N CYS A 39 -1.48 -5.12 -0.04
CA CYS A 39 -2.45 -6.20 -0.15
C CYS A 39 -3.12 -6.18 -1.52
N PRO A 40 -3.36 -7.35 -2.13
CA PRO A 40 -4.29 -7.43 -3.25
C PRO A 40 -5.66 -6.97 -2.76
N CYS A 41 -6.40 -6.26 -3.60
CA CYS A 41 -7.69 -5.72 -3.20
C CYS A 41 -8.72 -5.88 -4.31
N ASP A 42 -9.99 -5.69 -3.96
CA ASP A 42 -11.09 -5.69 -4.92
C ASP A 42 -11.27 -4.27 -5.51
N HIS A 43 -12.31 -4.11 -6.33
CA HIS A 43 -12.60 -2.84 -7.00
C HIS A 43 -12.95 -1.69 -6.04
N THR A 44 -13.29 -2.00 -4.79
CA THR A 44 -13.58 -0.99 -3.77
C THR A 44 -12.33 -0.58 -2.99
N GLY A 45 -11.21 -1.29 -3.19
CA GLY A 45 -9.98 -1.05 -2.44
C GLY A 45 -9.89 -1.83 -1.15
N SER A 46 -10.81 -2.77 -0.91
CA SER A 46 -10.77 -3.62 0.28
C SER A 46 -9.86 -4.82 0.06
N PRO A 47 -8.95 -5.13 1.01
CA PRO A 47 -8.07 -6.29 0.86
C PRO A 47 -8.86 -7.59 0.74
N VAL A 48 -8.44 -8.46 -0.18
CA VAL A 48 -9.12 -9.75 -0.45
C VAL A 48 -8.28 -10.95 -0.02
N SER A 49 -7.04 -10.73 0.36
CA SER A 49 -6.14 -11.79 0.80
C SER A 49 -5.05 -11.21 1.71
N ASP A 50 -4.18 -12.09 2.21
CA ASP A 50 -3.06 -11.69 3.05
C ASP A 50 -2.12 -10.75 2.30
N PRO A 51 -1.37 -9.90 3.02
CA PRO A 51 -0.42 -9.01 2.38
C PRO A 51 0.61 -9.76 1.54
N VAL A 52 0.93 -9.23 0.36
CA VAL A 52 2.03 -9.73 -0.47
C VAL A 52 3.37 -9.15 -0.03
N PHE A 53 3.33 -8.10 0.79
CA PHE A 53 4.50 -7.48 1.40
C PHE A 53 4.07 -6.82 2.71
N TRP A 54 4.94 -6.88 3.72
CA TRP A 54 4.79 -6.05 4.92
C TRP A 54 6.15 -5.89 5.61
N ASP A 55 6.31 -4.76 6.28
CA ASP A 55 7.50 -4.49 7.09
C ASP A 55 7.17 -3.45 8.16
N ILE A 56 8.01 -3.37 9.17
CA ILE A 56 7.82 -2.46 10.29
C ILE A 56 9.05 -1.57 10.41
N PHE A 57 8.82 -0.27 10.59
CA PHE A 57 9.86 0.74 10.66
C PHE A 57 9.74 1.54 11.96
N SER A 58 10.88 1.97 12.51
CA SER A 58 10.91 2.80 13.70
C SER A 58 10.72 4.29 13.36
N SER A 59 10.86 4.66 12.09
CA SER A 59 10.80 6.04 11.62
C SER A 59 9.67 6.22 10.61
N TRP A 60 8.93 7.33 10.74
CA TRP A 60 7.90 7.69 9.76
C TRP A 60 8.51 7.88 8.37
N PHE A 61 9.70 8.50 8.31
CA PHE A 61 10.38 8.74 7.02
C PHE A 61 10.75 7.44 6.32
N ALA A 62 11.24 6.46 7.08
CA ALA A 62 11.57 5.15 6.52
C ALA A 62 10.32 4.44 6.01
N ALA A 63 9.22 4.50 6.76
CA ALA A 63 7.95 3.92 6.35
C ALA A 63 7.40 4.61 5.10
N LYS A 64 7.46 5.93 5.04
CA LYS A 64 7.02 6.71 3.88
C LYS A 64 7.82 6.36 2.64
N HIS A 65 9.15 6.24 2.79
CA HIS A 65 10.03 5.84 1.69
C HIS A 65 9.65 4.44 1.19
N CYS A 66 9.42 3.50 2.12
CA CYS A 66 8.99 2.16 1.78
C CYS A 66 7.66 2.18 1.02
N MET A 67 6.71 2.98 1.46
CA MET A 67 5.41 3.12 0.81
C MET A 67 5.56 3.58 -0.64
N ASN A 68 6.44 4.56 -0.88
CA ASN A 68 6.72 5.06 -2.23
C ASN A 68 7.39 3.99 -3.10
N GLN A 69 8.33 3.21 -2.54
CA GLN A 69 8.98 2.12 -3.26
C GLN A 69 8.00 1.00 -3.60
N GLN A 70 7.14 0.66 -2.66
CA GLN A 70 6.08 -0.33 -2.88
C GLN A 70 5.12 0.11 -3.97
N TYR A 71 4.77 1.40 -4.00
CA TYR A 71 3.91 1.92 -5.05
C TYR A 71 4.54 1.73 -6.43
N LYS A 72 5.81 2.09 -6.60
CA LYS A 72 6.52 1.91 -7.87
C LYS A 72 6.56 0.45 -8.29
N GLU A 73 6.94 -0.42 -7.36
CA GLU A 73 7.09 -1.85 -7.63
C GLU A 73 5.76 -2.48 -8.06
N TRP A 74 4.70 -2.25 -7.30
CA TRP A 74 3.41 -2.86 -7.59
C TRP A 74 2.68 -2.19 -8.75
N PHE A 75 2.96 -0.91 -9.00
CA PHE A 75 2.48 -0.26 -10.22
C PHE A 75 3.08 -0.92 -11.46
N GLU A 76 4.37 -1.23 -11.44
CA GLU A 76 5.00 -1.96 -12.55
C GLU A 76 4.39 -3.34 -12.72
N VAL A 77 4.19 -4.07 -11.63
CA VAL A 77 3.56 -5.40 -11.68
C VAL A 77 2.15 -5.32 -12.29
N ALA A 78 1.36 -4.33 -11.88
CA ALA A 78 0.00 -4.16 -12.37
C ALA A 78 -0.05 -3.73 -13.84
N ASN A 79 1.00 -3.07 -14.34
CA ASN A 79 1.01 -2.43 -15.66
C ASN A 79 2.10 -2.94 -16.62
N TRP A 80 2.80 -4.00 -16.27
CA TRP A 80 3.96 -4.41 -17.05
C TRP A 80 3.65 -4.83 -18.49
N ARG A 81 2.40 -5.05 -18.82
CA ARG A 81 1.96 -5.39 -20.18
C ARG A 81 1.35 -4.22 -20.95
N TYR A 82 1.37 -3.03 -20.36
CA TYR A 82 0.79 -1.85 -20.98
C TYR A 82 1.83 -0.91 -21.54
#